data_38a31e8755ecd8852e93a3accd3910f9
#
_entry.id   38a31e8755ecd8852e93a3accd3910f9
#
_cell.length_a   1.000
_cell.length_b   1.000
_cell.length_c   1.000
_cell.angle_alpha   90.00
_cell.angle_beta   90.00
_cell.angle_gamma   90.00
#
_symmetry.space_group_name_H-M   'P 1'
#
loop_
_entity.id
_entity.type
_entity.pdbx_description
1 polymer ?
#
loop_
_entity_poly.entity_id
_entity_poly.type
_entity_poly.pdbx_seq_one_letter_code
_entity_poly.pdbx_strand_id
1 'polypeptide(L)'
;APNPSVLLLDEPFAAIDAKVRTELRTWLRSMVTRLGITSIFVTHDQDEAVEVADEIIITNHGKIEQMGSPIEIYKSPATPFVVEFIGKASEVNDYSKLKGFDEIQGAKRAIIRPEFVKLSKYGKLQQYNSAAEEGYVEDILFRGNHLDVTVNIGGTMITGEWSLEKEPLQVGEKVHVL
;
A
#
# COMPACT_ATOMS: atom_id res chain seq x y z
N ALA A 1 3.12 -17.20 37.53
CA ALA A 1 2.15 -17.15 36.43
C ALA A 1 2.23 -18.45 35.66
N PRO A 2 1.12 -19.03 35.15
CA PRO A 2 1.19 -20.18 34.27
C PRO A 2 2.00 -19.80 33.03
N ASN A 3 2.73 -20.75 32.47
CA ASN A 3 3.51 -20.53 31.25
C ASN A 3 2.52 -20.76 30.08
N PRO A 4 1.87 -19.71 29.52
CA PRO A 4 0.84 -19.89 28.49
C PRO A 4 1.48 -20.33 27.18
N SER A 5 0.84 -21.25 26.47
CA SER A 5 1.24 -21.63 25.12
C SER A 5 0.60 -20.73 24.06
N VAL A 6 -0.46 -20.01 24.41
CA VAL A 6 -1.21 -19.10 23.52
C VAL A 6 -1.47 -17.79 24.24
N LEU A 7 -1.25 -16.68 23.56
CA LEU A 7 -1.54 -15.32 24.00
C LEU A 7 -2.62 -14.72 23.10
N LEU A 8 -3.73 -14.27 23.70
CA LEU A 8 -4.80 -13.57 22.99
C LEU A 8 -4.81 -12.12 23.41
N LEU A 9 -4.77 -11.21 22.45
CA LEU A 9 -4.76 -9.77 22.66
C LEU A 9 -5.88 -9.13 21.81
N ASP A 10 -6.64 -8.27 22.44
CA ASP A 10 -7.68 -7.47 21.78
C ASP A 10 -7.28 -6.01 21.82
N GLU A 11 -7.07 -5.41 20.64
CA GLU A 11 -6.64 -4.01 20.47
C GLU A 11 -5.46 -3.61 21.37
N PRO A 12 -4.32 -4.36 21.35
CA PRO A 12 -3.26 -4.20 22.35
C PRO A 12 -2.56 -2.85 22.33
N PHE A 13 -2.69 -2.10 21.24
CA PHE A 13 -2.04 -0.79 21.06
C PHE A 13 -3.03 0.36 21.01
N ALA A 14 -4.32 0.12 21.27
CA ALA A 14 -5.33 1.18 21.31
C ALA A 14 -5.01 2.23 22.39
N ALA A 15 -5.31 3.49 22.10
CA ALA A 15 -5.13 4.62 23.02
C ALA A 15 -3.68 4.91 23.45
N ILE A 16 -2.69 4.43 22.68
CA ILE A 16 -1.27 4.70 22.91
C ILE A 16 -0.78 5.74 21.89
N ASP A 17 0.08 6.66 22.31
CA ASP A 17 0.68 7.62 21.38
C ASP A 17 1.56 6.93 20.31
N ALA A 18 1.69 7.57 19.14
CA ALA A 18 2.30 6.96 17.96
C ALA A 18 3.75 6.51 18.17
N LYS A 19 4.53 7.24 18.98
CA LYS A 19 5.93 6.89 19.22
C LYS A 19 6.06 5.63 20.09
N VAL A 20 5.33 5.61 21.20
CA VAL A 20 5.31 4.47 22.13
C VAL A 20 4.70 3.25 21.45
N ARG A 21 3.68 3.44 20.62
CA ARG A 21 3.05 2.36 19.83
C ARG A 21 4.08 1.62 18.96
N THR A 22 4.93 2.34 18.24
CA THR A 22 5.97 1.73 17.39
C THR A 22 6.98 0.91 18.23
N GLU A 23 7.41 1.43 19.36
CA GLU A 23 8.31 0.72 20.27
C GLU A 23 7.66 -0.55 20.83
N LEU A 24 6.39 -0.48 21.22
CA LEU A 24 5.63 -1.63 21.75
C LEU A 24 5.38 -2.70 20.72
N ARG A 25 5.09 -2.36 19.46
CA ARG A 25 4.96 -3.32 18.36
C ARG A 25 6.24 -4.12 18.17
N THR A 26 7.36 -3.44 18.08
CA THR A 26 8.69 -4.06 17.96
C THR A 26 8.99 -4.97 19.16
N TRP A 27 8.69 -4.49 20.37
CA TRP A 27 8.88 -5.25 21.61
C TRP A 27 8.01 -6.51 21.65
N LEU A 28 6.71 -6.39 21.32
CA LEU A 28 5.77 -7.53 21.30
C LEU A 28 6.24 -8.60 20.33
N ARG A 29 6.58 -8.23 19.09
CA ARG A 29 7.09 -9.17 18.08
C ARG A 29 8.33 -9.91 18.58
N SER A 30 9.29 -9.16 19.14
CA SER A 30 10.53 -9.72 19.69
C SER A 30 10.25 -10.68 20.86
N MET A 31 9.34 -10.30 21.77
CA MET A 31 8.95 -11.11 22.92
C MET A 31 8.30 -12.42 22.50
N VAL A 32 7.31 -12.38 21.61
CA VAL A 32 6.59 -13.57 21.11
C VAL A 32 7.56 -14.52 20.44
N THR A 33 8.41 -14.02 19.56
CA THR A 33 9.44 -14.82 18.87
C THR A 33 10.41 -15.46 19.85
N ARG A 34 10.91 -14.72 20.84
CA ARG A 34 11.87 -15.24 21.82
C ARG A 34 11.28 -16.28 22.77
N LEU A 35 10.02 -16.12 23.12
CA LEU A 35 9.32 -17.07 24.00
C LEU A 35 8.80 -18.30 23.24
N GLY A 36 8.74 -18.27 21.91
CA GLY A 36 8.21 -19.36 21.08
C GLY A 36 6.74 -19.65 21.36
N ILE A 37 5.94 -18.64 21.74
CA ILE A 37 4.51 -18.78 22.00
C ILE A 37 3.69 -18.39 20.79
N THR A 38 2.55 -19.02 20.59
CA THR A 38 1.57 -18.56 19.60
C THR A 38 0.82 -17.36 20.15
N SER A 39 0.72 -16.30 19.36
CA SER A 39 -0.09 -15.13 19.72
C SER A 39 -1.13 -14.84 18.66
N ILE A 40 -2.32 -14.48 19.08
CA ILE A 40 -3.39 -13.98 18.23
C ILE A 40 -3.76 -12.61 18.77
N PHE A 41 -3.69 -11.58 17.93
CA PHE A 41 -4.17 -10.26 18.31
C PHE A 41 -5.17 -9.73 17.29
N VAL A 42 -6.15 -9.02 17.77
CA VAL A 42 -7.17 -8.34 16.96
C VAL A 42 -6.84 -6.86 16.93
N THR A 43 -6.84 -6.29 15.75
CA THR A 43 -6.66 -4.84 15.55
C THR A 43 -7.42 -4.37 14.32
N HIS A 44 -7.80 -3.11 14.30
CA HIS A 44 -8.31 -2.42 13.11
C HIS A 44 -7.22 -1.60 12.42
N ASP A 45 -6.01 -1.54 12.98
CA ASP A 45 -4.87 -0.81 12.43
C ASP A 45 -4.05 -1.75 11.53
N GLN A 46 -4.02 -1.43 10.24
CA GLN A 46 -3.31 -2.22 9.23
C GLN A 46 -1.79 -2.23 9.46
N ASP A 47 -1.21 -1.13 9.94
CA ASP A 47 0.22 -1.04 10.19
C ASP A 47 0.63 -1.99 11.33
N GLU A 48 -0.21 -2.10 12.36
CA GLU A 48 -0.02 -3.04 13.45
C GLU A 48 -0.01 -4.48 12.94
N ALA A 49 -1.01 -4.84 12.12
CA ALA A 49 -1.10 -6.18 11.54
C ALA A 49 0.13 -6.50 10.68
N VAL A 50 0.52 -5.60 9.78
CA VAL A 50 1.64 -5.82 8.86
C VAL A 50 2.99 -5.90 9.57
N GLU A 51 3.21 -5.09 10.62
CA GLU A 51 4.50 -5.05 11.32
C GLU A 51 4.70 -6.19 12.34
N VAL A 52 3.61 -6.67 12.95
CA VAL A 52 3.70 -7.61 14.08
C VAL A 52 3.42 -9.05 13.66
N ALA A 53 2.46 -9.29 12.79
CA ALA A 53 1.99 -10.64 12.46
C ALA A 53 2.88 -11.37 11.45
N ASP A 54 2.99 -12.69 11.61
CA ASP A 54 3.54 -13.58 10.59
C ASP A 54 2.47 -13.98 9.58
N GLU A 55 1.21 -14.05 10.02
CA GLU A 55 0.03 -14.33 9.23
C GLU A 55 -1.11 -13.38 9.61
N ILE A 56 -1.79 -12.83 8.63
CA ILE A 56 -2.93 -11.92 8.80
C ILE A 56 -4.20 -12.62 8.32
N ILE A 57 -5.27 -12.46 9.09
CA ILE A 57 -6.62 -12.87 8.71
C ILE A 57 -7.46 -11.60 8.57
N ILE A 58 -7.83 -11.25 7.34
CA ILE A 58 -8.71 -10.12 7.06
C ILE A 58 -10.15 -10.59 7.08
N THR A 59 -10.96 -9.95 7.91
CA THR A 59 -12.39 -10.25 8.03
C THR A 59 -13.24 -9.05 7.64
N ASN A 60 -14.38 -9.33 7.02
CA ASN A 60 -15.36 -8.33 6.63
C ASN A 60 -16.77 -8.88 6.85
N HIS A 61 -17.62 -8.16 7.58
CA HIS A 61 -18.98 -8.60 7.92
C HIS A 61 -19.05 -10.04 8.45
N GLY A 62 -18.11 -10.44 9.31
CA GLY A 62 -18.06 -11.77 9.92
C GLY A 62 -17.61 -12.90 9.01
N LYS A 63 -17.07 -12.60 7.82
CA LYS A 63 -16.49 -13.56 6.87
C LYS A 63 -15.01 -13.29 6.70
N ILE A 64 -14.25 -14.35 6.46
CA ILE A 64 -12.84 -14.21 6.10
C ILE A 64 -12.78 -13.82 4.62
N GLU A 65 -12.17 -12.67 4.34
CA GLU A 65 -11.89 -12.18 2.99
C GLU A 65 -10.59 -12.79 2.44
N GLN A 66 -9.55 -12.79 3.26
CA GLN A 66 -8.26 -13.36 2.90
C GLN A 66 -7.44 -13.72 4.15
N MET A 67 -6.57 -14.72 4.00
CA MET A 67 -5.58 -15.12 5.00
C MET A 67 -4.25 -15.36 4.29
N GLY A 68 -3.14 -14.96 4.92
CA GLY A 68 -1.79 -15.17 4.40
C GLY A 68 -0.76 -14.28 5.09
N SER A 69 0.47 -14.38 4.65
CA SER A 69 1.51 -13.47 5.12
C SER A 69 1.24 -12.03 4.66
N PRO A 70 1.73 -11.00 5.38
CA PRO A 70 1.57 -9.60 4.98
C PRO A 70 1.98 -9.34 3.52
N ILE A 71 3.09 -9.92 3.09
CA ILE A 71 3.62 -9.75 1.73
C ILE A 71 2.70 -10.40 0.68
N GLU A 72 2.18 -11.60 0.93
CA GLU A 72 1.25 -12.28 0.02
C GLU A 72 -0.04 -11.49 -0.14
N ILE A 73 -0.64 -11.03 0.97
CA ILE A 73 -1.87 -10.23 0.95
C ILE A 73 -1.65 -8.91 0.19
N TYR A 74 -0.50 -8.27 0.40
CA TYR A 74 -0.17 -7.02 -0.28
C TYR A 74 0.01 -7.19 -1.80
N LYS A 75 0.74 -8.25 -2.21
CA LYS A 75 1.05 -8.51 -3.62
C LYS A 75 -0.11 -9.11 -4.41
N SER A 76 -0.97 -9.90 -3.75
CA SER A 76 -2.04 -10.66 -4.39
C SER A 76 -3.34 -10.54 -3.59
N PRO A 77 -3.91 -9.32 -3.47
CA PRO A 77 -5.15 -9.11 -2.75
C PRO A 77 -6.30 -9.84 -3.46
N ALA A 78 -7.10 -10.59 -2.69
CA ALA A 78 -8.17 -11.43 -3.23
C ALA A 78 -9.43 -10.64 -3.60
N THR A 79 -9.68 -9.51 -2.94
CA THR A 79 -10.89 -8.70 -3.15
C THR A 79 -10.56 -7.21 -3.15
N PRO A 80 -11.42 -6.35 -3.72
CA PRO A 80 -11.29 -4.90 -3.63
C PRO A 80 -11.20 -4.41 -2.17
N PHE A 81 -11.96 -5.03 -1.27
CA PHE A 81 -11.91 -4.71 0.15
C PHE A 81 -10.49 -4.90 0.74
N VAL A 82 -9.84 -6.01 0.40
CA VAL A 82 -8.46 -6.28 0.84
C VAL A 82 -7.48 -5.25 0.28
N VAL A 83 -7.68 -4.82 -0.97
CA VAL A 83 -6.86 -3.76 -1.58
C VAL A 83 -6.93 -2.46 -0.79
N GLU A 84 -8.15 -2.01 -0.50
CA GLU A 84 -8.40 -0.78 0.24
C GLU A 84 -7.92 -0.89 1.70
N PHE A 85 -8.03 -2.09 2.28
CA PHE A 85 -7.61 -2.34 3.66
C PHE A 85 -6.08 -2.36 3.81
N ILE A 86 -5.33 -2.93 2.87
CA ILE A 86 -3.87 -3.04 2.93
C ILE A 86 -3.20 -2.03 1.99
N GLY A 87 -2.94 -0.84 2.50
CA GLY A 87 -2.19 0.21 1.81
C GLY A 87 -2.99 0.98 0.77
N LYS A 88 -2.34 1.91 0.12
CA LYS A 88 -2.95 2.76 -0.91
C LYS A 88 -2.87 2.10 -2.27
N ALA A 89 -3.88 2.33 -3.09
CA ALA A 89 -3.86 1.91 -4.47
C ALA A 89 -4.75 2.82 -5.34
N SER A 90 -4.40 2.95 -6.60
CA SER A 90 -5.26 3.53 -7.62
C SER A 90 -6.02 2.40 -8.31
N GLU A 91 -7.35 2.46 -8.31
CA GLU A 91 -8.17 1.55 -9.08
C GLU A 91 -8.40 2.15 -10.47
N VAL A 92 -7.98 1.42 -11.50
CA VAL A 92 -8.11 1.85 -12.89
C VAL A 92 -9.11 0.95 -13.61
N ASN A 93 -10.22 1.55 -14.02
CA ASN A 93 -11.17 0.93 -14.93
C ASN A 93 -10.66 1.07 -16.36
N ASP A 94 -10.89 0.06 -17.21
CA ASP A 94 -10.43 0.06 -18.60
C ASP A 94 -8.90 0.26 -18.74
N TYR A 95 -8.13 -0.43 -17.90
CA TYR A 95 -6.66 -0.34 -17.88
C TYR A 95 -6.01 -0.66 -19.24
N SER A 96 -6.69 -1.37 -20.13
CA SER A 96 -6.22 -1.65 -21.50
C SER A 96 -6.00 -0.40 -22.36
N LYS A 97 -6.53 0.75 -21.93
CA LYS A 97 -6.26 2.04 -22.57
C LYS A 97 -4.92 2.66 -22.18
N LEU A 98 -4.32 2.16 -21.11
CA LEU A 98 -3.02 2.63 -20.64
C LEU A 98 -1.91 1.79 -21.29
N LYS A 99 -0.84 2.46 -21.72
CA LYS A 99 0.36 1.78 -22.22
C LYS A 99 1.01 0.96 -21.09
N GLY A 100 1.65 -0.13 -21.46
CA GLY A 100 2.38 -0.97 -20.49
C GLY A 100 1.55 -2.01 -19.77
N PHE A 101 0.26 -2.10 -20.03
CA PHE A 101 -0.59 -3.17 -19.51
C PHE A 101 -0.95 -4.17 -20.61
N ASP A 102 -0.62 -5.43 -20.39
CA ASP A 102 -1.14 -6.50 -21.22
C ASP A 102 -2.61 -6.75 -20.89
N GLU A 103 -3.42 -6.97 -21.92
CA GLU A 103 -4.83 -7.29 -21.71
C GLU A 103 -4.96 -8.71 -21.12
N ILE A 104 -5.49 -8.79 -19.89
CA ILE A 104 -5.77 -10.05 -19.21
C ILE A 104 -7.24 -10.40 -19.46
N GLN A 105 -7.49 -11.54 -20.09
CA GLN A 105 -8.85 -12.00 -20.42
C GLN A 105 -9.70 -12.11 -19.14
N GLY A 106 -10.81 -11.36 -19.11
CA GLY A 106 -11.76 -11.33 -17.99
C GLY A 106 -11.44 -10.31 -16.90
N ALA A 107 -10.27 -9.67 -16.87
CA ALA A 107 -9.97 -8.57 -15.97
C ALA A 107 -10.55 -7.26 -16.53
N LYS A 108 -11.38 -6.60 -15.72
CA LYS A 108 -11.99 -5.31 -16.07
C LYS A 108 -11.31 -4.12 -15.41
N ARG A 109 -10.50 -4.37 -14.39
CA ARG A 109 -9.86 -3.35 -13.56
C ARG A 109 -8.43 -3.74 -13.25
N ALA A 110 -7.57 -2.76 -13.13
CA ALA A 110 -6.22 -2.92 -12.60
C ALA A 110 -6.08 -2.16 -11.27
N ILE A 111 -5.22 -2.66 -10.42
CA ILE A 111 -4.85 -2.02 -9.18
C ILE A 111 -3.40 -1.62 -9.29
N ILE A 112 -3.14 -0.33 -9.13
CA ILE A 112 -1.81 0.24 -9.27
C ILE A 112 -1.39 0.81 -7.91
N ARG A 113 -0.29 0.30 -7.37
CA ARG A 113 0.30 0.78 -6.13
C ARG A 113 1.24 1.96 -6.42
N PRO A 114 1.23 3.02 -5.59
CA PRO A 114 2.02 4.22 -5.84
C PRO A 114 3.52 3.98 -6.00
N GLU A 115 4.08 3.04 -5.26
CA GLU A 115 5.51 2.69 -5.31
C GLU A 115 5.95 2.02 -6.63
N PHE A 116 5.01 1.50 -7.42
CA PHE A 116 5.29 0.95 -8.74
C PHE A 116 5.14 1.96 -9.86
N VAL A 117 4.60 3.14 -9.58
CA VAL A 117 4.42 4.21 -10.55
C VAL A 117 5.67 5.08 -10.61
N LYS A 118 6.33 5.07 -11.75
CA LYS A 118 7.50 5.93 -11.98
C LYS A 118 7.08 7.23 -12.64
N LEU A 119 7.29 8.33 -11.93
CA LEU A 119 7.00 9.67 -12.42
C LEU A 119 8.29 10.38 -12.84
N SER A 120 8.24 11.11 -13.94
CA SER A 120 9.31 12.02 -14.35
C SER A 120 8.77 13.30 -14.98
N LYS A 121 9.55 14.38 -14.89
CA LYS A 121 9.24 15.63 -15.59
C LYS A 121 9.19 15.41 -17.09
N TYR A 122 8.28 16.12 -17.74
CA TYR A 122 8.13 16.06 -19.19
C TYR A 122 9.46 16.40 -19.89
N GLY A 123 9.82 15.59 -20.90
CA GLY A 123 11.05 15.77 -21.67
C GLY A 123 12.34 15.21 -21.04
N LYS A 124 12.32 14.71 -19.80
CA LYS A 124 13.52 14.11 -19.15
C LYS A 124 13.69 12.61 -19.41
N LEU A 125 12.66 11.91 -19.88
CA LEU A 125 12.73 10.48 -20.26
C LEU A 125 13.09 10.32 -21.73
N GLN A 126 14.39 10.20 -22.06
CA GLN A 126 14.81 9.98 -23.45
C GLN A 126 14.68 8.53 -23.93
N GLN A 127 14.70 7.53 -23.04
CA GLN A 127 14.75 6.11 -23.41
C GLN A 127 13.41 5.36 -23.39
N TYR A 128 12.37 5.91 -22.77
CA TYR A 128 11.09 5.20 -22.57
C TYR A 128 9.86 5.97 -23.07
N ASN A 129 10.04 6.96 -23.94
CA ASN A 129 8.93 7.82 -24.41
C ASN A 129 7.78 7.06 -25.07
N SER A 130 8.05 5.90 -25.69
CA SER A 130 6.99 5.10 -26.36
C SER A 130 6.12 4.32 -25.38
N ALA A 131 6.65 3.98 -24.20
CA ALA A 131 5.95 3.22 -23.16
C ALA A 131 5.32 4.12 -22.08
N ALA A 132 5.76 5.38 -21.97
CA ALA A 132 5.25 6.31 -20.99
C ALA A 132 3.91 6.90 -21.41
N GLU A 133 3.02 7.03 -20.44
CA GLU A 133 1.84 7.89 -20.56
C GLU A 133 2.21 9.35 -20.28
N GLU A 134 1.44 10.25 -20.87
CA GLU A 134 1.51 11.66 -20.56
C GLU A 134 0.31 12.05 -19.69
N GLY A 135 0.58 12.75 -18.60
CA GLY A 135 -0.47 13.21 -17.71
C GLY A 135 -0.16 14.59 -17.12
N TYR A 136 -1.13 15.12 -16.42
CA TYR A 136 -1.01 16.39 -15.70
C TYR A 136 -1.13 16.15 -14.20
N VAL A 137 -0.26 16.77 -13.42
CA VAL A 137 -0.31 16.73 -11.96
C VAL A 137 -1.60 17.37 -11.46
N GLU A 138 -2.44 16.60 -10.79
CA GLU A 138 -3.73 17.05 -10.24
C GLU A 138 -3.61 17.44 -8.78
N ASP A 139 -2.83 16.67 -8.01
CA ASP A 139 -2.64 16.89 -6.58
C ASP A 139 -1.25 16.45 -6.13
N ILE A 140 -0.75 17.10 -5.08
CA ILE A 140 0.55 16.79 -4.44
C ILE A 140 0.36 16.78 -2.93
N LEU A 141 0.60 15.64 -2.29
CA LEU A 141 0.43 15.47 -0.86
C LEU A 141 1.73 15.01 -0.18
N PHE A 142 2.24 15.79 0.76
CA PHE A 142 3.43 15.44 1.52
C PHE A 142 3.16 14.31 2.53
N ARG A 143 4.04 13.29 2.55
CA ARG A 143 3.95 12.10 3.41
C ARG A 143 5.07 11.98 4.45
N GLY A 144 5.85 13.02 4.64
CA GLY A 144 6.96 13.04 5.59
C GLY A 144 8.31 12.72 4.94
N ASN A 145 8.41 11.66 4.16
CA ASN A 145 9.63 11.23 3.48
C ASN A 145 9.54 11.26 1.94
N HIS A 146 8.35 11.41 1.38
CA HIS A 146 8.08 11.53 -0.06
C HIS A 146 6.83 12.38 -0.30
N LEU A 147 6.52 12.62 -1.57
CA LEU A 147 5.25 13.19 -2.01
C LEU A 147 4.43 12.11 -2.72
N ASP A 148 3.15 11.97 -2.36
CA ASP A 148 2.17 11.32 -3.22
C ASP A 148 1.76 12.34 -4.28
N VAL A 149 1.94 11.98 -5.54
CA VAL A 149 1.57 12.84 -6.68
C VAL A 149 0.47 12.13 -7.47
N THR A 150 -0.71 12.72 -7.49
CA THR A 150 -1.83 12.23 -8.30
C THR A 150 -1.78 12.87 -9.67
N VAL A 151 -1.76 12.05 -10.71
CA VAL A 151 -1.67 12.46 -12.10
C VAL A 151 -2.92 12.05 -12.85
N ASN A 152 -3.47 12.97 -13.62
CA ASN A 152 -4.59 12.73 -14.53
C ASN A 152 -4.06 12.34 -15.91
N ILE A 153 -4.34 11.10 -16.32
CA ILE A 153 -4.00 10.54 -17.63
C ILE A 153 -5.29 10.33 -18.40
N GLY A 154 -5.69 11.33 -19.20
CA GLY A 154 -6.89 11.20 -20.04
C GLY A 154 -8.20 10.92 -19.27
N GLY A 155 -8.32 11.38 -18.03
CA GLY A 155 -9.46 11.17 -17.14
C GLY A 155 -9.25 10.02 -16.12
N THR A 156 -8.15 9.29 -16.21
CA THR A 156 -7.76 8.26 -15.23
C THR A 156 -6.79 8.86 -14.21
N MET A 157 -7.12 8.74 -12.93
CA MET A 157 -6.27 9.22 -11.84
C MET A 157 -5.34 8.11 -11.37
N ILE A 158 -4.04 8.38 -11.40
CA ILE A 158 -3.00 7.47 -10.92
C ILE A 158 -2.12 8.21 -9.93
N THR A 159 -1.86 7.60 -8.79
CA THR A 159 -0.96 8.16 -7.78
C THR A 159 0.39 7.45 -7.84
N GLY A 160 1.46 8.22 -7.84
CA GLY A 160 2.82 7.70 -7.75
C GLY A 160 3.62 8.45 -6.69
N GLU A 161 4.76 7.89 -6.32
CA GLU A 161 5.66 8.49 -5.34
C GLU A 161 6.69 9.40 -6.03
N TRP A 162 6.92 10.57 -5.43
CA TRP A 162 7.94 11.52 -5.84
C TRP A 162 8.93 11.77 -4.72
N SER A 163 10.21 11.50 -4.97
CA SER A 163 11.26 11.73 -3.99
C SER A 163 11.48 13.23 -3.74
N LEU A 164 11.71 13.60 -2.48
CA LEU A 164 12.09 14.95 -2.08
C LEU A 164 13.43 15.43 -2.64
N GLU A 165 14.28 14.49 -3.10
CA GLU A 165 15.57 14.80 -3.74
C GLU A 165 15.43 15.28 -5.19
N LYS A 166 14.27 14.99 -5.81
CA LYS A 166 13.98 15.42 -7.18
C LYS A 166 13.59 16.90 -7.20
N GLU A 167 13.71 17.51 -8.39
CA GLU A 167 13.18 18.88 -8.62
C GLU A 167 11.69 18.93 -8.25
N PRO A 168 11.23 20.00 -7.57
CA PRO A 168 9.83 20.15 -7.19
C PRO A 168 8.88 20.07 -8.39
N LEU A 169 7.74 19.44 -8.18
CA LEU A 169 6.60 19.43 -9.10
C LEU A 169 5.59 20.50 -8.68
N GLN A 170 4.79 20.93 -9.63
CA GLN A 170 3.66 21.84 -9.40
C GLN A 170 2.37 21.22 -9.94
N VAL A 171 1.24 21.55 -9.30
CA VAL A 171 -0.08 21.19 -9.82
C VAL A 171 -0.27 21.82 -11.19
N GLY A 172 -0.81 21.08 -12.14
CA GLY A 172 -0.94 21.45 -13.55
C GLY A 172 0.30 21.16 -14.40
N GLU A 173 1.43 20.77 -13.80
CA GLU A 173 2.65 20.42 -14.54
C GLU A 173 2.46 19.14 -15.35
N LYS A 174 2.95 19.11 -16.58
CA LYS A 174 2.94 17.92 -17.44
C LYS A 174 4.05 16.98 -17.04
N VAL A 175 3.73 15.69 -16.90
CA VAL A 175 4.67 14.64 -16.48
C VAL A 175 4.52 13.39 -17.35
N HIS A 176 5.57 12.57 -17.35
CA HIS A 176 5.50 11.19 -17.84
C HIS A 176 5.22 10.23 -16.70
N VAL A 177 4.39 9.22 -16.96
CA VAL A 177 4.00 8.15 -16.05
C VAL A 177 4.33 6.81 -16.66
N LEU A 178 5.03 5.96 -15.90
CA LEU A 178 5.46 4.61 -16.25
C LEU A 178 5.09 3.63 -15.15
#